data_1e77034662fc3244ce31fc96c4d726f0
#
_entry.id   1e77034662fc3244ce31fc96c4d726f0
#
_cell.length_a   1.000
_cell.length_b   1.000
_cell.length_c   1.000
_cell.angle_alpha   90.00
_cell.angle_beta   90.00
_cell.angle_gamma   90.00
#
_symmetry.space_group_name_H-M   'P 1'
#
loop_
_entity.id
_entity.type
_entity.pdbx_description
1 polymer ?
#
loop_
_entity_poly.entity_id
_entity_poly.type
_entity_poly.pdbx_seq_one_letter_code
_entity_poly.pdbx_strand_id
1 'polypeptide(L)'
;IFNFKRFFISICVKIYTSNYEILTGGIMKIAVVTGSASGIGACIKTRLEAQGYSVIGIDLQGQEIDADLSTPEGRQYAINTTLKLSNNRIDKLVLAAGVGGHIENGQLVAKVNYFGCIELLDGFKSVLEKSNGRVVVISSNSAQMRTDPENIIIKHLLEENEAKAMVEIGDAHGAQIYALSKHAVARAIRRRSSDWGKLGITLNAIAPGQTETPMFRGAADHPEIGKSVGMIPIPKKRVARADEIAGVIEFMLSDSADYMQGSIIYVDGGTDAQLRPDEF
;
A
#
# COMPACT_ATOMS: atom_id res chain seq x y z
N ILE A 1 8.98 -16.58 29.81
CA ILE A 1 7.63 -16.45 30.41
C ILE A 1 6.75 -15.50 29.58
N PHE A 2 7.32 -14.50 28.86
CA PHE A 2 6.56 -13.53 28.07
C PHE A 2 5.95 -14.08 26.77
N ASN A 3 6.53 -15.13 26.17
CA ASN A 3 6.05 -15.69 24.89
C ASN A 3 4.81 -16.62 25.05
N PHE A 4 4.61 -17.24 26.20
CA PHE A 4 3.50 -18.16 26.42
C PHE A 4 2.14 -17.45 26.54
N LYS A 5 2.10 -16.25 27.14
CA LYS A 5 0.85 -15.49 27.26
C LYS A 5 0.32 -14.97 25.91
N ARG A 6 1.22 -14.52 25.01
CA ARG A 6 0.83 -14.06 23.65
C ARG A 6 0.29 -15.21 22.80
N PHE A 7 0.91 -16.39 22.91
CA PHE A 7 0.47 -17.59 22.19
C PHE A 7 -0.91 -18.08 22.67
N PHE A 8 -1.16 -18.07 23.97
CA PHE A 8 -2.47 -18.46 24.53
C PHE A 8 -3.57 -17.46 24.21
N ILE A 9 -3.31 -16.16 24.24
CA ILE A 9 -4.28 -15.12 23.87
C ILE A 9 -4.63 -15.24 22.37
N SER A 10 -3.67 -15.49 21.48
CA SER A 10 -3.92 -15.69 20.05
C SER A 10 -4.76 -16.96 19.78
N ILE A 11 -4.54 -18.04 20.52
CA ILE A 11 -5.32 -19.27 20.40
C ILE A 11 -6.74 -19.07 20.97
N CYS A 12 -6.87 -18.43 22.12
CA CYS A 12 -8.19 -18.15 22.71
C CYS A 12 -9.04 -17.22 21.85
N VAL A 13 -8.44 -16.20 21.24
CA VAL A 13 -9.14 -15.30 20.29
C VAL A 13 -9.58 -16.09 19.05
N LYS A 14 -8.71 -16.95 18.48
CA LYS A 14 -9.08 -17.81 17.33
C LYS A 14 -10.18 -18.80 17.65
N ILE A 15 -10.17 -19.38 18.84
CA ILE A 15 -11.23 -20.31 19.27
C ILE A 15 -12.54 -19.55 19.54
N TYR A 16 -12.47 -18.34 20.10
CA TYR A 16 -13.65 -17.53 20.39
C TYR A 16 -14.31 -17.01 19.12
N THR A 17 -13.53 -16.54 18.14
CA THR A 17 -14.05 -16.13 16.81
C THR A 17 -14.63 -17.32 16.04
N SER A 18 -13.95 -18.46 16.00
CA SER A 18 -14.46 -19.68 15.36
C SER A 18 -15.79 -20.18 15.97
N ASN A 19 -15.93 -20.13 17.29
CA ASN A 19 -17.19 -20.51 17.97
C ASN A 19 -18.31 -19.46 17.76
N TYR A 20 -17.97 -18.16 17.63
CA TYR A 20 -18.97 -17.11 17.37
C TYR A 20 -19.55 -17.23 15.96
N GLU A 21 -18.74 -17.64 14.97
CA GLU A 21 -19.18 -17.92 13.60
C GLU A 21 -20.12 -19.12 13.49
N ILE A 22 -19.84 -20.19 14.24
CA ILE A 22 -20.71 -21.37 14.31
C ILE A 22 -22.08 -20.99 14.85
N LEU A 23 -22.15 -19.98 15.72
CA LEU A 23 -23.41 -19.54 16.36
C LEU A 23 -24.18 -18.49 15.53
N THR A 24 -23.53 -17.74 14.65
CA THR A 24 -24.16 -16.63 13.89
C THR A 24 -24.34 -16.89 12.41
N GLY A 25 -23.71 -17.94 11.85
CA GLY A 25 -23.80 -18.28 10.42
C GLY A 25 -23.19 -17.23 9.49
N GLY A 26 -22.42 -16.26 10.01
CA GLY A 26 -21.77 -15.19 9.23
C GLY A 26 -20.46 -15.66 8.60
N ILE A 27 -20.28 -15.34 7.30
CA ILE A 27 -19.00 -15.55 6.62
C ILE A 27 -17.99 -14.55 7.18
N MET A 28 -16.85 -15.05 7.69
CA MET A 28 -15.75 -14.21 8.17
C MET A 28 -15.20 -13.34 7.03
N LYS A 29 -15.21 -12.03 7.21
CA LYS A 29 -14.66 -11.08 6.26
C LYS A 29 -13.14 -10.97 6.44
N ILE A 30 -12.40 -11.07 5.34
CA ILE A 30 -10.95 -11.05 5.33
C ILE A 30 -10.44 -9.75 4.74
N ALA A 31 -9.50 -9.12 5.44
CA ALA A 31 -8.74 -8.02 4.89
C ALA A 31 -7.24 -8.37 4.85
N VAL A 32 -6.53 -7.84 3.83
CA VAL A 32 -5.09 -8.00 3.69
C VAL A 32 -4.45 -6.62 3.67
N VAL A 33 -3.40 -6.42 4.45
CA VAL A 33 -2.68 -5.15 4.54
C VAL A 33 -1.17 -5.41 4.43
N THR A 34 -0.51 -4.86 3.40
CA THR A 34 0.96 -4.87 3.34
C THR A 34 1.53 -3.63 4.01
N GLY A 35 2.77 -3.68 4.52
CA GLY A 35 3.36 -2.60 5.30
C GLY A 35 2.65 -2.41 6.65
N SER A 36 2.12 -3.49 7.22
CA SER A 36 1.20 -3.46 8.35
C SER A 36 1.85 -3.30 9.72
N ALA A 37 3.19 -3.35 9.81
CA ALA A 37 3.91 -3.23 11.07
C ALA A 37 4.03 -1.77 11.56
N SER A 38 3.89 -0.78 10.69
CA SER A 38 4.10 0.62 11.06
C SER A 38 3.26 1.62 10.23
N GLY A 39 3.28 2.90 10.62
CA GLY A 39 2.76 4.02 9.85
C GLY A 39 1.29 3.86 9.42
N ILE A 40 1.01 4.18 8.17
CA ILE A 40 -0.35 4.14 7.61
C ILE A 40 -0.89 2.70 7.61
N GLY A 41 -0.06 1.69 7.25
CA GLY A 41 -0.46 0.29 7.21
C GLY A 41 -0.91 -0.23 8.58
N ALA A 42 -0.19 0.09 9.66
CA ALA A 42 -0.58 -0.30 11.01
C ALA A 42 -1.89 0.37 11.45
N CYS A 43 -2.06 1.66 11.11
CA CYS A 43 -3.30 2.37 11.45
C CYS A 43 -4.50 1.77 10.74
N ILE A 44 -4.41 1.45 9.44
CA ILE A 44 -5.55 0.86 8.71
C ILE A 44 -5.80 -0.58 9.15
N LYS A 45 -4.76 -1.37 9.47
CA LYS A 45 -4.92 -2.71 10.06
C LYS A 45 -5.79 -2.63 11.31
N THR A 46 -5.44 -1.77 12.27
CA THR A 46 -6.20 -1.58 13.52
C THR A 46 -7.65 -1.17 13.26
N ARG A 47 -7.91 -0.27 12.30
CA ARG A 47 -9.27 0.16 11.94
C ARG A 47 -10.11 -0.97 11.34
N LEU A 48 -9.53 -1.79 10.47
CA LEU A 48 -10.21 -2.95 9.89
C LEU A 48 -10.51 -4.03 10.92
N GLU A 49 -9.58 -4.29 11.84
CA GLU A 49 -9.82 -5.19 13.00
C GLU A 49 -10.96 -4.70 13.86
N ALA A 50 -11.04 -3.39 14.14
CA ALA A 50 -12.14 -2.78 14.90
C ALA A 50 -13.51 -2.90 14.18
N GLN A 51 -13.52 -3.02 12.85
CA GLN A 51 -14.71 -3.29 12.04
C GLN A 51 -15.09 -4.80 12.00
N GLY A 52 -14.33 -5.67 12.66
CA GLY A 52 -14.58 -7.10 12.69
C GLY A 52 -14.00 -7.89 11.52
N TYR A 53 -13.06 -7.32 10.75
CA TYR A 53 -12.31 -8.09 9.75
C TYR A 53 -11.24 -8.94 10.43
N SER A 54 -11.06 -10.18 9.96
CA SER A 54 -9.81 -10.90 10.19
C SER A 54 -8.76 -10.32 9.26
N VAL A 55 -7.75 -9.66 9.83
CA VAL A 55 -6.72 -8.97 9.03
C VAL A 55 -5.47 -9.83 8.94
N ILE A 56 -5.00 -10.07 7.71
CA ILE A 56 -3.72 -10.70 7.42
C ILE A 56 -2.74 -9.57 7.08
N GLY A 57 -1.82 -9.32 7.99
CA GLY A 57 -0.74 -8.34 7.79
C GLY A 57 0.47 -8.98 7.11
N ILE A 58 1.09 -8.24 6.18
CA ILE A 58 2.31 -8.63 5.49
C ILE A 58 3.34 -7.53 5.73
N ASP A 59 4.51 -7.87 6.25
CA ASP A 59 5.64 -6.95 6.41
C ASP A 59 6.96 -7.73 6.42
N LEU A 60 8.10 -7.03 6.55
CA LEU A 60 9.40 -7.69 6.68
C LEU A 60 9.49 -8.57 7.92
N GLN A 61 8.82 -8.18 9.01
CA GLN A 61 8.84 -8.94 10.27
C GLN A 61 7.67 -8.58 11.20
N GLY A 62 7.31 -9.54 12.06
CA GLY A 62 6.39 -9.32 13.17
C GLY A 62 4.92 -9.24 12.80
N GLN A 63 4.55 -9.79 11.64
CA GLN A 63 3.16 -9.86 11.18
C GLN A 63 2.69 -11.31 10.99
N GLU A 64 1.49 -11.48 10.46
CA GLU A 64 0.97 -12.82 10.11
C GLU A 64 1.81 -13.48 9.01
N ILE A 65 2.39 -12.65 8.12
CA ILE A 65 3.31 -13.08 7.05
C ILE A 65 4.53 -12.17 7.06
N ASP A 66 5.67 -12.73 7.39
CA ASP A 66 6.96 -12.07 7.28
C ASP A 66 7.54 -12.37 5.89
N ALA A 67 7.64 -11.33 5.03
CA ALA A 67 8.09 -11.49 3.65
C ALA A 67 8.86 -10.26 3.15
N ASP A 68 9.97 -10.51 2.47
CA ASP A 68 10.72 -9.47 1.76
C ASP A 68 10.16 -9.27 0.34
N LEU A 69 9.36 -8.22 0.17
CA LEU A 69 8.74 -7.89 -1.11
C LEU A 69 9.73 -7.34 -2.15
N SER A 70 10.99 -7.12 -1.80
CA SER A 70 12.04 -6.74 -2.77
C SER A 70 12.49 -7.91 -3.64
N THR A 71 12.17 -9.15 -3.25
CA THR A 71 12.56 -10.36 -3.95
C THR A 71 11.38 -11.08 -4.61
N PRO A 72 11.55 -11.69 -5.80
CA PRO A 72 10.50 -12.50 -6.43
C PRO A 72 10.00 -13.63 -5.52
N GLU A 73 10.92 -14.28 -4.80
CA GLU A 73 10.63 -15.39 -3.89
C GLU A 73 9.77 -14.91 -2.71
N GLY A 74 10.09 -13.74 -2.13
CA GLY A 74 9.34 -13.14 -1.03
C GLY A 74 7.93 -12.74 -1.48
N ARG A 75 7.79 -12.15 -2.68
CA ARG A 75 6.49 -11.80 -3.28
C ARG A 75 5.62 -13.05 -3.49
N GLN A 76 6.19 -14.09 -4.10
CA GLN A 76 5.47 -15.34 -4.34
C GLN A 76 5.09 -16.06 -3.03
N TYR A 77 5.99 -16.05 -2.04
CA TYR A 77 5.70 -16.57 -0.70
C TYR A 77 4.55 -15.82 -0.03
N ALA A 78 4.55 -14.48 -0.09
CA ALA A 78 3.49 -13.64 0.45
C ALA A 78 2.13 -13.97 -0.20
N ILE A 79 2.10 -14.07 -1.55
CA ILE A 79 0.88 -14.43 -2.29
C ILE A 79 0.37 -15.80 -1.86
N ASN A 80 1.19 -16.84 -1.95
CA ASN A 80 0.77 -18.21 -1.65
C ASN A 80 0.29 -18.39 -0.21
N THR A 81 1.02 -17.77 0.74
CA THR A 81 0.67 -17.86 2.16
C THR A 81 -0.62 -17.11 2.46
N THR A 82 -0.83 -15.93 1.84
CA THR A 82 -2.09 -15.17 1.96
C THR A 82 -3.27 -15.96 1.44
N LEU A 83 -3.16 -16.54 0.24
CA LEU A 83 -4.23 -17.36 -0.36
C LEU A 83 -4.62 -18.54 0.56
N LYS A 84 -3.63 -19.19 1.17
CA LYS A 84 -3.86 -20.28 2.12
C LYS A 84 -4.55 -19.80 3.41
N LEU A 85 -4.05 -18.72 4.04
CA LEU A 85 -4.59 -18.19 5.30
C LEU A 85 -6.00 -17.60 5.14
N SER A 86 -6.27 -17.01 3.98
CA SER A 86 -7.57 -16.40 3.65
C SER A 86 -8.61 -17.39 3.14
N ASN A 87 -8.29 -18.68 3.01
CA ASN A 87 -9.13 -19.66 2.33
C ASN A 87 -9.59 -19.20 0.94
N ASN A 88 -8.70 -18.56 0.18
CA ASN A 88 -8.97 -17.99 -1.14
C ASN A 88 -10.14 -16.97 -1.15
N ARG A 89 -10.24 -16.14 -0.12
CA ARG A 89 -11.18 -15.03 -0.04
C ARG A 89 -10.46 -13.77 0.49
N ILE A 90 -10.61 -12.65 -0.19
CA ILE A 90 -10.13 -11.34 0.26
C ILE A 90 -11.22 -10.31 -0.04
N ASP A 91 -11.82 -9.75 1.00
CA ASP A 91 -12.88 -8.73 0.86
C ASP A 91 -12.29 -7.32 0.74
N LYS A 92 -11.15 -7.05 1.42
CA LYS A 92 -10.45 -5.77 1.35
C LYS A 92 -8.94 -5.98 1.21
N LEU A 93 -8.31 -5.20 0.34
CA LEU A 93 -6.86 -5.22 0.13
C LEU A 93 -6.29 -3.80 0.25
N VAL A 94 -5.29 -3.63 1.12
CA VAL A 94 -4.53 -2.38 1.21
C VAL A 94 -3.06 -2.67 0.94
N LEU A 95 -2.53 -2.11 -0.14
CA LEU A 95 -1.12 -2.24 -0.50
C LEU A 95 -0.39 -0.98 -0.01
N ALA A 96 0.12 -1.04 1.24
CA ALA A 96 0.79 0.08 1.91
C ALA A 96 2.29 -0.15 2.14
N ALA A 97 2.82 -1.32 1.80
CA ALA A 97 4.26 -1.56 1.86
C ALA A 97 5.03 -0.61 0.93
N GLY A 98 6.14 -0.12 1.42
CA GLY A 98 7.01 0.77 0.63
C GLY A 98 8.21 1.23 1.43
N VAL A 99 9.21 1.72 0.72
CA VAL A 99 10.40 2.36 1.28
C VAL A 99 10.53 3.80 0.76
N GLY A 100 11.09 4.68 1.59
CA GLY A 100 11.18 6.11 1.28
C GLY A 100 12.35 6.45 0.37
N GLY A 101 12.33 7.67 -0.20
CA GLY A 101 13.40 8.17 -1.05
C GLY A 101 14.72 8.47 -0.33
N HIS A 102 14.77 8.39 1.01
CA HIS A 102 16.00 8.49 1.79
C HIS A 102 16.86 7.22 1.74
N ILE A 103 16.33 6.12 1.20
CA ILE A 103 17.10 4.92 0.94
C ILE A 103 17.99 5.17 -0.29
N GLU A 104 19.30 4.99 -0.14
CA GLU A 104 20.26 5.26 -1.23
C GLU A 104 20.02 4.38 -2.45
N ASN A 105 19.74 3.10 -2.25
CA ASN A 105 19.56 2.11 -3.30
C ASN A 105 18.23 2.29 -4.06
N GLY A 106 18.28 2.90 -5.23
CA GLY A 106 17.10 3.12 -6.08
C GLY A 106 16.47 1.83 -6.61
N GLN A 107 17.27 0.78 -6.86
CA GLN A 107 16.73 -0.52 -7.27
C GLN A 107 15.86 -1.13 -6.17
N LEU A 108 16.27 -1.04 -4.90
CA LEU A 108 15.47 -1.48 -3.76
C LEU A 108 14.13 -0.72 -3.70
N VAL A 109 14.17 0.61 -3.92
CA VAL A 109 12.96 1.45 -3.94
C VAL A 109 12.00 0.97 -5.04
N ALA A 110 12.48 0.71 -6.25
CA ALA A 110 11.63 0.23 -7.34
C ALA A 110 11.08 -1.19 -7.07
N LYS A 111 11.92 -2.09 -6.56
CA LYS A 111 11.53 -3.47 -6.26
C LYS A 111 10.40 -3.53 -5.24
N VAL A 112 10.50 -2.80 -4.13
CA VAL A 112 9.47 -2.80 -3.10
C VAL A 112 8.24 -2.00 -3.53
N ASN A 113 8.44 -0.74 -3.98
CA ASN A 113 7.34 0.18 -4.21
C ASN A 113 6.52 -0.15 -5.45
N TYR A 114 7.12 -0.72 -6.47
CA TYR A 114 6.42 -1.07 -7.71
C TYR A 114 6.19 -2.57 -7.84
N PHE A 115 7.24 -3.39 -7.97
CA PHE A 115 7.10 -4.83 -8.20
C PHE A 115 6.43 -5.52 -7.02
N GLY A 116 6.83 -5.20 -5.78
CA GLY A 116 6.19 -5.70 -4.56
C GLY A 116 4.70 -5.34 -4.46
N CYS A 117 4.32 -4.17 -4.96
CA CYS A 117 2.94 -3.74 -5.00
C CYS A 117 2.14 -4.44 -6.12
N ILE A 118 2.64 -4.40 -7.36
CA ILE A 118 1.87 -4.83 -8.55
C ILE A 118 1.76 -6.35 -8.64
N GLU A 119 2.81 -7.10 -8.31
CA GLU A 119 2.74 -8.56 -8.32
C GLU A 119 1.76 -9.10 -7.26
N LEU A 120 1.73 -8.50 -6.06
CA LEU A 120 0.74 -8.89 -5.05
C LEU A 120 -0.68 -8.51 -5.50
N LEU A 121 -0.85 -7.31 -6.07
CA LEU A 121 -2.13 -6.86 -6.61
C LEU A 121 -2.69 -7.88 -7.60
N ASP A 122 -1.91 -8.23 -8.63
CA ASP A 122 -2.33 -9.15 -9.67
C ASP A 122 -2.46 -10.59 -9.16
N GLY A 123 -1.61 -11.01 -8.22
CA GLY A 123 -1.68 -12.32 -7.57
C GLY A 123 -2.96 -12.55 -6.77
N PHE A 124 -3.59 -11.48 -6.27
CA PHE A 124 -4.86 -11.57 -5.53
C PHE A 124 -6.11 -11.31 -6.39
N LYS A 125 -5.97 -10.98 -7.68
CA LYS A 125 -7.09 -10.61 -8.55
C LYS A 125 -8.23 -11.62 -8.54
N SER A 126 -7.93 -12.90 -8.71
CA SER A 126 -8.94 -13.97 -8.80
C SER A 126 -9.75 -14.19 -7.53
N VAL A 127 -9.16 -13.92 -6.36
CA VAL A 127 -9.85 -14.07 -5.08
C VAL A 127 -10.61 -12.80 -4.70
N LEU A 128 -10.14 -11.63 -5.13
CA LEU A 128 -10.87 -10.37 -5.02
C LEU A 128 -12.13 -10.37 -5.90
N GLU A 129 -12.06 -10.92 -7.11
CA GLU A 129 -13.22 -11.10 -8.00
C GLU A 129 -14.34 -11.88 -7.31
N LYS A 130 -14.02 -13.00 -6.65
CA LYS A 130 -15.00 -13.85 -5.95
C LYS A 130 -15.74 -13.14 -4.81
N SER A 131 -15.16 -12.11 -4.24
CA SER A 131 -15.71 -11.37 -3.10
C SER A 131 -16.24 -9.99 -3.46
N ASN A 132 -16.19 -9.56 -4.73
CA ASN A 132 -16.35 -8.17 -5.15
C ASN A 132 -15.45 -7.26 -4.30
N GLY A 133 -14.17 -7.62 -4.23
CA GLY A 133 -13.19 -7.07 -3.32
C GLY A 133 -12.93 -5.58 -3.55
N ARG A 134 -12.50 -4.89 -2.50
CA ARG A 134 -12.15 -3.47 -2.55
C ARG A 134 -10.68 -3.27 -2.30
N VAL A 135 -10.04 -2.52 -3.19
CA VAL A 135 -8.59 -2.33 -3.19
C VAL A 135 -8.21 -0.86 -3.10
N VAL A 136 -7.32 -0.56 -2.17
CA VAL A 136 -6.66 0.75 -2.09
C VAL A 136 -5.14 0.56 -2.10
N VAL A 137 -4.48 1.26 -3.00
CA VAL A 137 -3.02 1.25 -3.14
C VAL A 137 -2.43 2.58 -2.69
N ILE A 138 -1.32 2.54 -1.96
CA ILE A 138 -0.64 3.76 -1.53
C ILE A 138 0.33 4.25 -2.59
N SER A 139 -0.04 5.33 -3.27
CA SER A 139 0.86 6.12 -4.11
C SER A 139 1.57 7.20 -3.27
N SER A 140 1.70 8.41 -3.76
CA SER A 140 2.24 9.59 -3.08
C SER A 140 1.89 10.84 -3.87
N ASN A 141 1.79 11.99 -3.23
CA ASN A 141 1.69 13.27 -3.94
C ASN A 141 2.95 13.58 -4.77
N SER A 142 4.11 12.98 -4.41
CA SER A 142 5.35 13.07 -5.22
C SER A 142 5.21 12.43 -6.60
N ALA A 143 4.23 11.57 -6.82
CA ALA A 143 3.97 10.92 -8.12
C ALA A 143 3.73 11.92 -9.26
N GLN A 144 3.24 13.12 -8.94
CA GLN A 144 2.98 14.17 -9.92
C GLN A 144 4.00 15.32 -9.88
N MET A 145 4.92 15.32 -8.89
CA MET A 145 5.92 16.36 -8.74
C MET A 145 7.06 16.16 -9.77
N ARG A 146 7.06 16.96 -10.85
CA ARG A 146 8.14 17.02 -11.84
C ARG A 146 8.53 15.64 -12.42
N THR A 147 7.54 14.77 -12.62
CA THR A 147 7.77 13.44 -13.19
C THR A 147 7.48 13.51 -14.69
N ASP A 148 8.49 13.23 -15.52
CA ASP A 148 8.30 13.04 -16.96
C ASP A 148 7.55 11.72 -17.20
N PRO A 149 6.33 11.74 -17.73
CA PRO A 149 5.54 10.53 -17.98
C PRO A 149 6.16 9.61 -19.05
N GLU A 150 7.07 10.12 -19.90
CA GLU A 150 7.78 9.35 -20.92
C GLU A 150 9.13 8.81 -20.43
N ASN A 151 9.46 8.99 -19.16
CA ASN A 151 10.69 8.49 -18.57
C ASN A 151 10.85 6.99 -18.80
N ILE A 152 12.01 6.55 -19.27
CA ILE A 152 12.28 5.17 -19.65
C ILE A 152 12.15 4.18 -18.48
N ILE A 153 12.49 4.61 -17.25
CA ILE A 153 12.30 3.79 -16.04
C ILE A 153 10.80 3.53 -15.81
N ILE A 154 9.95 4.58 -15.90
CA ILE A 154 8.50 4.44 -15.78
C ILE A 154 7.97 3.47 -16.85
N LYS A 155 8.46 3.57 -18.08
CA LYS A 155 8.09 2.66 -19.15
C LYS A 155 8.38 1.20 -18.78
N HIS A 156 9.61 0.89 -18.33
CA HIS A 156 9.98 -0.47 -17.95
C HIS A 156 9.23 -0.98 -16.71
N LEU A 157 8.94 -0.11 -15.75
CA LEU A 157 8.06 -0.45 -14.63
C LEU A 157 6.66 -0.84 -15.14
N LEU A 158 6.04 -0.02 -15.99
CA LEU A 158 4.71 -0.27 -16.55
C LEU A 158 4.63 -1.46 -17.52
N GLU A 159 5.74 -1.86 -18.12
CA GLU A 159 5.90 -3.10 -18.88
C GLU A 159 6.15 -4.31 -17.98
N GLU A 160 6.28 -4.09 -16.66
CA GLU A 160 6.56 -5.11 -15.63
C GLU A 160 7.86 -5.90 -15.92
N ASN A 161 8.80 -5.23 -16.59
CA ASN A 161 10.09 -5.81 -16.92
C ASN A 161 11.14 -5.43 -15.86
N GLU A 162 11.18 -6.19 -14.77
CA GLU A 162 12.07 -5.91 -13.64
C GLU A 162 13.54 -5.87 -14.08
N ALA A 163 13.98 -6.80 -14.92
CA ALA A 163 15.38 -6.86 -15.36
C ALA A 163 15.79 -5.58 -16.11
N LYS A 164 14.97 -5.10 -17.06
CA LYS A 164 15.26 -3.85 -17.78
C LYS A 164 15.17 -2.64 -16.87
N ALA A 165 14.17 -2.60 -15.97
CA ALA A 165 14.07 -1.52 -15.01
C ALA A 165 15.30 -1.42 -14.13
N MET A 166 15.82 -2.54 -13.62
CA MET A 166 17.04 -2.57 -12.80
C MET A 166 18.28 -2.11 -13.56
N VAL A 167 18.42 -2.50 -14.83
CA VAL A 167 19.53 -2.02 -15.68
C VAL A 167 19.46 -0.51 -15.88
N GLU A 168 18.29 0.03 -16.16
CA GLU A 168 18.11 1.46 -16.41
C GLU A 168 18.27 2.31 -15.13
N ILE A 169 17.81 1.78 -13.99
CA ILE A 169 18.00 2.45 -12.69
C ILE A 169 19.49 2.50 -12.32
N GLY A 170 20.26 1.44 -12.60
CA GLY A 170 21.68 1.39 -12.25
C GLY A 170 21.94 1.76 -10.78
N ASP A 171 22.82 2.71 -10.58
CA ASP A 171 23.20 3.25 -9.26
C ASP A 171 22.41 4.52 -8.87
N ALA A 172 21.28 4.79 -9.52
CA ALA A 172 20.48 5.98 -9.21
C ALA A 172 20.01 5.98 -7.75
N HIS A 173 20.09 7.15 -7.13
CA HIS A 173 19.69 7.34 -5.74
C HIS A 173 18.17 7.15 -5.55
N GLY A 174 17.77 6.56 -4.44
CA GLY A 174 16.38 6.26 -4.15
C GLY A 174 15.43 7.47 -4.18
N ALA A 175 15.91 8.68 -3.88
CA ALA A 175 15.11 9.90 -3.99
C ALA A 175 14.57 10.14 -5.42
N GLN A 176 15.36 9.82 -6.45
CA GLN A 176 14.95 9.93 -7.84
C GLN A 176 13.94 8.85 -8.20
N ILE A 177 14.18 7.63 -7.74
CA ILE A 177 13.36 6.47 -8.09
C ILE A 177 12.03 6.45 -7.31
N TYR A 178 11.99 7.06 -6.12
CA TYR A 178 10.77 7.10 -5.31
C TYR A 178 9.60 7.75 -6.07
N ALA A 179 9.78 8.96 -6.59
CA ALA A 179 8.73 9.65 -7.34
C ALA A 179 8.33 8.87 -8.60
N LEU A 180 9.32 8.35 -9.37
CA LEU A 180 9.07 7.54 -10.56
C LEU A 180 8.28 6.26 -10.23
N SER A 181 8.64 5.56 -9.15
CA SER A 181 7.92 4.34 -8.71
C SER A 181 6.47 4.65 -8.33
N LYS A 182 6.24 5.74 -7.59
CA LYS A 182 4.88 6.15 -7.17
C LYS A 182 4.03 6.66 -8.34
N HIS A 183 4.65 7.33 -9.32
CA HIS A 183 3.99 7.68 -10.58
C HIS A 183 3.59 6.43 -11.39
N ALA A 184 4.52 5.47 -11.52
CA ALA A 184 4.23 4.23 -12.22
C ALA A 184 3.10 3.44 -11.52
N VAL A 185 3.08 3.35 -10.18
CA VAL A 185 1.97 2.76 -9.42
C VAL A 185 0.64 3.44 -9.75
N ALA A 186 0.56 4.77 -9.68
CA ALA A 186 -0.68 5.50 -9.98
C ALA A 186 -1.18 5.19 -11.42
N ARG A 187 -0.28 5.18 -12.41
CA ARG A 187 -0.61 4.81 -13.80
C ARG A 187 -1.04 3.35 -13.93
N ALA A 188 -0.37 2.42 -13.25
CA ALA A 188 -0.70 1.00 -13.27
C ALA A 188 -2.10 0.73 -12.72
N ILE A 189 -2.51 1.42 -11.64
CA ILE A 189 -3.85 1.35 -11.09
C ILE A 189 -4.89 1.86 -12.10
N ARG A 190 -4.66 3.02 -12.71
CA ARG A 190 -5.58 3.56 -13.72
C ARG A 190 -5.72 2.65 -14.93
N ARG A 191 -4.63 2.05 -15.43
CA ARG A 191 -4.65 1.12 -16.56
C ARG A 191 -5.46 -0.14 -16.27
N ARG A 192 -5.43 -0.65 -15.03
CA ARG A 192 -6.15 -1.85 -14.59
C ARG A 192 -7.62 -1.59 -14.24
N SER A 193 -7.96 -0.37 -13.86
CA SER A 193 -9.24 -0.05 -13.23
C SER A 193 -10.45 -0.45 -14.05
N SER A 194 -10.44 -0.23 -15.38
CA SER A 194 -11.57 -0.59 -16.25
C SER A 194 -11.85 -2.10 -16.24
N ASP A 195 -10.82 -2.92 -16.41
CA ASP A 195 -11.00 -4.37 -16.48
C ASP A 195 -11.30 -4.98 -15.10
N TRP A 196 -10.77 -4.41 -14.05
CA TRP A 196 -11.08 -4.82 -12.68
C TRP A 196 -12.51 -4.44 -12.28
N GLY A 197 -12.98 -3.26 -12.69
CA GLY A 197 -14.37 -2.85 -12.48
C GLY A 197 -15.39 -3.76 -13.15
N LYS A 198 -15.09 -4.28 -14.35
CA LYS A 198 -15.94 -5.30 -15.04
C LYS A 198 -16.05 -6.61 -14.24
N LEU A 199 -15.09 -6.90 -13.37
CA LEU A 199 -15.07 -8.06 -12.48
C LEU A 199 -15.70 -7.77 -11.11
N GLY A 200 -16.30 -6.60 -10.92
CA GLY A 200 -16.88 -6.19 -9.63
C GLY A 200 -15.86 -5.76 -8.57
N ILE A 201 -14.58 -5.56 -8.93
CA ILE A 201 -13.54 -5.15 -8.00
C ILE A 201 -13.38 -3.63 -8.05
N THR A 202 -13.50 -2.93 -6.93
CA THR A 202 -13.12 -1.52 -6.88
C THR A 202 -11.61 -1.39 -6.69
N LEU A 203 -10.95 -0.61 -7.54
CA LEU A 203 -9.51 -0.43 -7.54
C LEU A 203 -9.17 1.06 -7.60
N ASN A 204 -8.65 1.60 -6.51
CA ASN A 204 -8.30 3.00 -6.37
C ASN A 204 -6.94 3.17 -5.69
N ALA A 205 -6.37 4.37 -5.74
CA ALA A 205 -5.17 4.72 -5.02
C ALA A 205 -5.36 6.00 -4.19
N ILE A 206 -4.61 6.08 -3.11
CA ILE A 206 -4.45 7.30 -2.31
C ILE A 206 -3.06 7.86 -2.53
N ALA A 207 -2.93 9.17 -2.60
CA ALA A 207 -1.68 9.91 -2.76
C ALA A 207 -1.44 10.79 -1.51
N PRO A 208 -0.88 10.23 -0.42
CA PRO A 208 -0.59 10.99 0.77
C PRO A 208 0.50 12.04 0.53
N GLY A 209 0.40 13.16 1.24
CA GLY A 209 1.50 14.09 1.46
C GLY A 209 2.40 13.66 2.62
N GLN A 210 3.13 14.62 3.17
CA GLN A 210 3.96 14.40 4.35
C GLN A 210 3.10 13.89 5.50
N THR A 211 3.40 12.68 5.96
CA THR A 211 2.62 11.96 6.97
C THR A 211 3.55 11.45 8.05
N GLU A 212 3.24 11.70 9.30
CA GLU A 212 4.03 11.31 10.47
C GLU A 212 4.11 9.79 10.58
N THR A 213 5.22 9.23 10.13
CA THR A 213 5.51 7.80 10.04
C THR A 213 7.02 7.58 10.21
N PRO A 214 7.49 6.37 10.51
CA PRO A 214 8.93 6.08 10.51
C PRO A 214 9.61 6.42 9.18
N MET A 215 8.94 6.16 8.04
CA MET A 215 9.44 6.51 6.71
C MET A 215 9.63 8.03 6.55
N PHE A 216 8.67 8.83 6.99
CA PHE A 216 8.77 10.30 6.93
C PHE A 216 9.88 10.82 7.82
N ARG A 217 10.02 10.32 9.06
CA ARG A 217 11.11 10.69 9.96
C ARG A 217 12.47 10.37 9.35
N GLY A 218 12.65 9.17 8.80
CA GLY A 218 13.87 8.81 8.09
C GLY A 218 14.24 9.77 6.95
N ALA A 219 13.24 10.29 6.20
CA ALA A 219 13.47 11.27 5.16
C ALA A 219 13.73 12.68 5.70
N ALA A 220 12.99 13.11 6.73
CA ALA A 220 13.12 14.44 7.33
C ALA A 220 14.45 14.60 8.08
N ASP A 221 14.92 13.55 8.74
CA ASP A 221 16.18 13.54 9.49
C ASP A 221 17.42 13.30 8.61
N HIS A 222 17.21 12.94 7.32
CA HIS A 222 18.32 12.69 6.39
C HIS A 222 19.07 14.01 6.06
N PRO A 223 20.42 14.07 6.17
CA PRO A 223 21.19 15.30 6.03
C PRO A 223 20.96 16.09 4.73
N GLU A 224 20.79 15.40 3.62
CA GLU A 224 20.62 16.01 2.29
C GLU A 224 19.14 16.12 1.93
N ILE A 225 18.35 15.04 2.11
CA ILE A 225 16.96 14.95 1.68
C ILE A 225 16.05 15.77 2.59
N GLY A 226 16.34 15.86 3.90
CA GLY A 226 15.52 16.59 4.86
C GLY A 226 15.31 18.04 4.49
N LYS A 227 16.32 18.71 3.92
CA LYS A 227 16.18 20.09 3.40
C LYS A 227 15.13 20.17 2.27
N SER A 228 15.19 19.24 1.33
CA SER A 228 14.24 19.20 0.21
C SER A 228 12.81 18.87 0.68
N VAL A 229 12.68 17.95 1.64
CA VAL A 229 11.40 17.62 2.28
C VAL A 229 10.81 18.84 2.98
N GLY A 230 11.63 19.61 3.72
CA GLY A 230 11.18 20.83 4.41
C GLY A 230 10.78 21.99 3.48
N MET A 231 11.22 21.99 2.21
CA MET A 231 10.83 22.99 1.21
C MET A 231 9.50 22.70 0.52
N ILE A 232 8.95 21.50 0.65
CA ILE A 232 7.64 21.15 0.06
C ILE A 232 6.55 21.94 0.79
N PRO A 233 5.76 22.77 0.09
CA PRO A 233 4.74 23.57 0.73
C PRO A 233 3.59 22.69 1.23
N ILE A 234 3.12 22.98 2.43
CA ILE A 234 1.90 22.35 2.98
C ILE A 234 0.94 23.47 3.39
N PRO A 235 -0.08 23.79 2.60
CA PRO A 235 -1.04 24.85 2.94
C PRO A 235 -1.69 24.71 4.33
N LYS A 236 -1.91 23.49 4.77
CA LYS A 236 -2.41 23.22 6.15
C LYS A 236 -1.35 23.43 7.25
N LYS A 237 -0.12 23.81 6.90
CA LYS A 237 1.00 24.14 7.82
C LYS A 237 1.30 23.08 8.88
N ARG A 238 1.06 21.82 8.57
CA ARG A 238 1.39 20.67 9.42
C ARG A 238 1.50 19.38 8.61
N VAL A 239 2.26 18.46 9.13
CA VAL A 239 2.31 17.06 8.67
C VAL A 239 1.00 16.36 9.06
N ALA A 240 0.50 15.45 8.22
CA ALA A 240 -0.65 14.63 8.55
C ALA A 240 -0.30 13.56 9.58
N ARG A 241 -1.26 13.13 10.39
CA ARG A 241 -1.13 11.90 11.17
C ARG A 241 -1.45 10.69 10.28
N ALA A 242 -0.78 9.56 10.53
CA ALA A 242 -1.04 8.31 9.81
C ALA A 242 -2.53 7.88 9.91
N ASP A 243 -3.17 8.14 11.06
CA ASP A 243 -4.57 7.86 11.29
C ASP A 243 -5.53 8.70 10.39
N GLU A 244 -5.15 9.93 10.03
CA GLU A 244 -5.94 10.77 9.11
C GLU A 244 -5.94 10.15 7.69
N ILE A 245 -4.81 9.61 7.24
CA ILE A 245 -4.72 8.89 5.96
C ILE A 245 -5.50 7.59 6.02
N ALA A 246 -5.37 6.82 7.12
CA ALA A 246 -6.09 5.57 7.31
C ALA A 246 -7.62 5.77 7.32
N GLY A 247 -8.12 6.89 7.86
CA GLY A 247 -9.55 7.22 7.80
C GLY A 247 -10.08 7.41 6.38
N VAL A 248 -9.28 8.00 5.49
CA VAL A 248 -9.65 8.13 4.07
C VAL A 248 -9.62 6.76 3.37
N ILE A 249 -8.60 5.92 3.65
CA ILE A 249 -8.54 4.56 3.13
C ILE A 249 -9.77 3.74 3.58
N GLU A 250 -10.14 3.86 4.85
CA GLU A 250 -11.34 3.21 5.40
C GLU A 250 -12.61 3.61 4.63
N PHE A 251 -12.79 4.91 4.35
CA PHE A 251 -13.88 5.39 3.49
C PHE A 251 -13.80 4.80 2.08
N MET A 252 -12.63 4.81 1.43
CA MET A 252 -12.46 4.26 0.08
C MET A 252 -12.73 2.75 -0.01
N LEU A 253 -12.63 2.03 1.12
CA LEU A 253 -12.96 0.60 1.25
C LEU A 253 -14.42 0.36 1.69
N SER A 254 -15.22 1.39 1.90
CA SER A 254 -16.62 1.28 2.35
C SER A 254 -17.60 1.18 1.19
N ASP A 255 -18.84 0.80 1.50
CA ASP A 255 -19.95 0.79 0.52
C ASP A 255 -20.24 2.18 -0.04
N SER A 256 -19.96 3.25 0.72
CA SER A 256 -20.14 4.63 0.29
C SER A 256 -19.19 5.03 -0.85
N ALA A 257 -18.11 4.29 -1.08
CA ALA A 257 -17.15 4.51 -2.15
C ALA A 257 -17.29 3.52 -3.32
N ASP A 258 -18.38 2.76 -3.39
CA ASP A 258 -18.57 1.69 -4.36
C ASP A 258 -18.55 2.16 -5.82
N TYR A 259 -18.90 3.42 -6.08
CA TYR A 259 -18.85 4.01 -7.42
C TYR A 259 -17.51 4.69 -7.75
N MET A 260 -16.51 4.58 -6.87
CA MET A 260 -15.15 5.07 -7.12
C MET A 260 -14.33 4.01 -7.83
N GLN A 261 -13.84 4.31 -9.03
CA GLN A 261 -13.03 3.37 -9.83
C GLN A 261 -11.89 4.08 -10.57
N GLY A 262 -10.65 3.65 -10.33
CA GLY A 262 -9.46 4.22 -10.94
C GLY A 262 -9.08 5.61 -10.44
N SER A 263 -9.65 6.04 -9.33
CA SER A 263 -9.37 7.35 -8.74
C SER A 263 -8.02 7.37 -8.02
N ILE A 264 -7.34 8.50 -8.11
CA ILE A 264 -6.15 8.81 -7.32
C ILE A 264 -6.51 9.97 -6.40
N ILE A 265 -6.66 9.70 -5.10
CA ILE A 265 -7.13 10.69 -4.13
C ILE A 265 -5.95 11.31 -3.40
N TYR A 266 -5.75 12.61 -3.58
CA TYR A 266 -4.73 13.36 -2.87
C TYR A 266 -5.18 13.69 -1.45
N VAL A 267 -4.36 13.32 -0.46
CA VAL A 267 -4.57 13.61 0.96
C VAL A 267 -3.26 14.18 1.51
N ASP A 268 -2.97 15.42 1.14
CA ASP A 268 -1.64 16.03 1.26
C ASP A 268 -1.64 17.43 1.86
N GLY A 269 -2.76 17.84 2.45
CA GLY A 269 -2.88 19.17 3.07
C GLY A 269 -2.90 20.33 2.09
N GLY A 270 -3.17 20.05 0.79
CA GLY A 270 -3.27 21.03 -0.29
C GLY A 270 -1.95 21.25 -1.05
N THR A 271 -0.95 20.43 -0.84
CA THR A 271 0.35 20.53 -1.52
C THR A 271 0.19 20.42 -3.04
N ASP A 272 -0.50 19.40 -3.52
CA ASP A 272 -0.73 19.18 -4.95
C ASP A 272 -1.48 20.33 -5.58
N ALA A 273 -2.58 20.77 -4.99
CA ALA A 273 -3.36 21.91 -5.48
C ALA A 273 -2.58 23.23 -5.53
N GLN A 274 -1.63 23.43 -4.60
CA GLN A 274 -0.76 24.61 -4.62
C GLN A 274 0.29 24.53 -5.72
N LEU A 275 0.87 23.34 -5.99
CA LEU A 275 1.92 23.16 -6.97
C LEU A 275 1.39 23.06 -8.40
N ARG A 276 0.17 22.60 -8.58
CA ARG A 276 -0.46 22.34 -9.88
C ARG A 276 -1.93 22.82 -9.90
N PRO A 277 -2.18 24.13 -9.70
CA PRO A 277 -3.56 24.65 -9.52
C PRO A 277 -4.46 24.47 -10.75
N ASP A 278 -3.87 24.32 -11.93
CA ASP A 278 -4.57 24.19 -13.21
C ASP A 278 -4.59 22.73 -13.74
N GLU A 279 -4.14 21.76 -12.93
CA GLU A 279 -4.12 20.33 -13.30
C GLU A 279 -4.86 19.49 -12.24
N PHE A 280 -5.52 18.41 -12.68
CA PHE A 280 -6.26 17.50 -11.81
C PHE A 280 -6.28 16.05 -12.34
#